data_8dacaec99adb361419976a3427b6cbfd
#
_entry.id   8dacaec99adb361419976a3427b6cbfd
#
_cell.length_a   1.000
_cell.length_b   1.000
_cell.length_c   1.000
_cell.angle_alpha   90.00
_cell.angle_beta   90.00
_cell.angle_gamma   90.00
#
_symmetry.space_group_name_H-M   'P 1'
#
loop_
_entity.id
_entity.type
_entity.pdbx_description
1 polymer ?
#
loop_
_entity_poly.entity_id
_entity_poly.type
_entity_poly.pdbx_seq_one_letter_code
_entity_poly.pdbx_strand_id
1 'polypeptide(L)'
;MKRPTLEAVAARAGVSRATVSRVVNGSDTVNPDIRTAVLRAVKELGYVPNPAARSLVTQRTGSIGLVVSEPPARVFSDDPFFSQVIRTVCLELETADRQAVLMMPSSPDGQARVERYVAGGHVDGVILLSLHGADPLPAALLRTGVPVVSHGRPVSTARPPYCDADNVGGARAAVQHLLDRGRRRIATISGPPDMSAGLDRLAGYREILSGTGRRSLAAIGDFTRESGAAAMAQLLEDDPGLDAVFAASDLMATGALYALRRAGRRVPDDVAVVGFDDIDAARFTDPPLTTVRQPIAEVARTIVRMVLDGADDTTPVIFPVELIVRDST
;
A
#
# COMPACT_ATOMS: atom_id res chain seq x y z
N MET A 1 -14.62 26.99 -29.11
CA MET A 1 -15.69 27.53 -28.23
C MET A 1 -15.05 28.12 -26.97
N LYS A 2 -15.46 29.32 -26.56
CA LYS A 2 -14.98 29.96 -25.33
C LYS A 2 -15.61 29.22 -24.12
N ARG A 3 -14.82 28.80 -23.12
CA ARG A 3 -15.36 28.14 -21.92
C ARG A 3 -16.34 29.11 -21.22
N PRO A 4 -17.52 28.64 -20.75
CA PRO A 4 -18.43 29.46 -19.96
C PRO A 4 -17.72 30.01 -18.71
N THR A 5 -18.07 31.25 -18.35
CA THR A 5 -17.48 31.92 -17.17
C THR A 5 -18.50 32.05 -16.05
N LEU A 6 -18.04 32.37 -14.87
CA LEU A 6 -18.86 32.60 -13.68
C LEU A 6 -19.82 33.80 -13.92
N GLU A 7 -19.37 34.78 -14.71
CA GLU A 7 -20.18 35.94 -15.16
C GLU A 7 -21.32 35.50 -16.11
N ALA A 8 -21.06 34.56 -17.02
CA ALA A 8 -22.10 34.05 -17.91
C ALA A 8 -23.20 33.30 -17.14
N VAL A 9 -22.81 32.52 -16.09
CA VAL A 9 -23.78 31.86 -15.20
C VAL A 9 -24.56 32.89 -14.40
N ALA A 10 -23.93 33.94 -13.89
CA ALA A 10 -24.56 35.00 -13.14
C ALA A 10 -25.63 35.74 -13.98
N ALA A 11 -25.27 36.11 -15.21
CA ALA A 11 -26.18 36.72 -16.17
C ALA A 11 -27.38 35.81 -16.51
N ARG A 12 -27.13 34.52 -16.74
CA ARG A 12 -28.16 33.51 -17.07
C ARG A 12 -29.11 33.22 -15.91
N ALA A 13 -28.62 33.25 -14.67
CA ALA A 13 -29.40 33.01 -13.45
C ALA A 13 -30.04 34.28 -12.86
N GLY A 14 -29.72 35.46 -13.37
CA GLY A 14 -30.25 36.74 -12.88
C GLY A 14 -29.73 37.12 -11.49
N VAL A 15 -28.52 36.73 -11.13
CA VAL A 15 -27.94 36.95 -9.79
C VAL A 15 -26.51 37.54 -9.87
N SER A 16 -25.97 37.97 -8.74
CA SER A 16 -24.59 38.47 -8.72
C SER A 16 -23.57 37.33 -8.88
N ARG A 17 -22.37 37.66 -9.42
CA ARG A 17 -21.22 36.74 -9.47
C ARG A 17 -20.88 36.13 -8.08
N ALA A 18 -20.98 36.94 -7.03
CA ALA A 18 -20.74 36.50 -5.66
C ALA A 18 -21.77 35.44 -5.21
N THR A 19 -23.04 35.60 -5.61
CA THR A 19 -24.08 34.60 -5.35
C THR A 19 -23.83 33.29 -6.07
N VAL A 20 -23.45 33.32 -7.34
CA VAL A 20 -23.06 32.13 -8.10
C VAL A 20 -21.88 31.44 -7.43
N SER A 21 -20.83 32.18 -7.05
CA SER A 21 -19.66 31.65 -6.37
C SER A 21 -20.03 30.93 -5.07
N ARG A 22 -20.93 31.51 -4.25
CA ARG A 22 -21.41 30.85 -3.03
C ARG A 22 -22.15 29.55 -3.30
N VAL A 23 -23.05 29.54 -4.29
CA VAL A 23 -23.80 28.33 -4.68
C VAL A 23 -22.89 27.25 -5.16
N VAL A 24 -21.97 27.58 -6.07
CA VAL A 24 -21.03 26.63 -6.69
C VAL A 24 -20.03 26.07 -5.65
N ASN A 25 -19.69 26.85 -4.62
CA ASN A 25 -18.81 26.42 -3.52
C ASN A 25 -19.58 25.78 -2.34
N GLY A 26 -20.89 25.50 -2.49
CA GLY A 26 -21.66 24.74 -1.51
C GLY A 26 -22.13 25.54 -0.28
N SER A 27 -22.11 26.87 -0.31
CA SER A 27 -22.54 27.68 0.84
C SER A 27 -24.03 27.47 1.16
N ASP A 28 -24.36 27.16 2.41
CA ASP A 28 -25.75 26.94 2.86
C ASP A 28 -26.54 28.24 3.11
N THR A 29 -25.88 29.39 3.01
CA THR A 29 -26.50 30.70 3.29
C THR A 29 -27.30 31.27 2.12
N VAL A 30 -27.38 30.54 0.98
CA VAL A 30 -28.10 31.00 -0.21
C VAL A 30 -29.52 30.46 -0.22
N ASN A 31 -30.49 31.36 -0.50
CA ASN A 31 -31.91 31.01 -0.64
C ASN A 31 -32.07 29.80 -1.59
N PRO A 32 -32.93 28.79 -1.28
CA PRO A 32 -33.12 27.57 -2.06
C PRO A 32 -33.56 27.84 -3.52
N ASP A 33 -34.40 28.84 -3.76
CA ASP A 33 -34.89 29.19 -5.13
C ASP A 33 -33.74 29.73 -5.97
N ILE A 34 -32.90 30.58 -5.38
CA ILE A 34 -31.71 31.14 -6.03
C ILE A 34 -30.73 30.04 -6.33
N ARG A 35 -30.49 29.10 -5.36
CA ARG A 35 -29.63 27.92 -5.56
C ARG A 35 -30.08 27.09 -6.76
N THR A 36 -31.40 26.83 -6.85
CA THR A 36 -32.00 26.07 -7.95
C THR A 36 -31.81 26.77 -9.30
N ALA A 37 -32.02 28.08 -9.35
CA ALA A 37 -31.82 28.87 -10.57
C ALA A 37 -30.37 28.85 -11.04
N VAL A 38 -29.42 29.02 -10.13
CA VAL A 38 -27.98 28.96 -10.43
C VAL A 38 -27.54 27.57 -10.91
N LEU A 39 -27.95 26.50 -10.25
CA LEU A 39 -27.61 25.15 -10.66
C LEU A 39 -28.18 24.77 -12.03
N ARG A 40 -29.38 25.29 -12.36
CA ARG A 40 -29.96 25.16 -13.71
C ARG A 40 -29.10 25.88 -14.75
N ALA A 41 -28.72 27.14 -14.51
CA ALA A 41 -27.87 27.90 -15.38
C ALA A 41 -26.48 27.25 -15.59
N VAL A 42 -25.88 26.69 -14.53
CA VAL A 42 -24.63 25.91 -14.57
C VAL A 42 -24.77 24.74 -15.54
N LYS A 43 -25.85 23.94 -15.40
CA LYS A 43 -26.13 22.81 -16.28
C LYS A 43 -26.38 23.18 -17.73
N GLU A 44 -27.20 24.23 -17.98
CA GLU A 44 -27.55 24.72 -19.32
C GLU A 44 -26.33 25.24 -20.08
N LEU A 45 -25.41 25.92 -19.38
CA LEU A 45 -24.21 26.50 -20.00
C LEU A 45 -23.06 25.51 -20.07
N GLY A 46 -23.14 24.32 -19.38
CA GLY A 46 -22.02 23.40 -19.23
C GLY A 46 -20.85 24.05 -18.46
N TYR A 47 -21.17 24.93 -17.51
CA TYR A 47 -20.13 25.59 -16.71
C TYR A 47 -19.51 24.59 -15.72
N VAL A 48 -18.20 24.45 -15.83
CA VAL A 48 -17.41 23.70 -14.85
C VAL A 48 -16.63 24.70 -14.01
N PRO A 49 -16.78 24.70 -12.67
CA PRO A 49 -15.99 25.53 -11.79
C PRO A 49 -14.51 25.40 -12.08
N ASN A 50 -13.79 26.50 -12.10
CA ASN A 50 -12.33 26.45 -12.25
C ASN A 50 -11.72 25.91 -10.94
N PRO A 51 -11.08 24.73 -10.95
CA PRO A 51 -10.47 24.15 -9.74
C PRO A 51 -9.45 25.09 -9.10
N ALA A 52 -8.64 25.79 -9.90
CA ALA A 52 -7.65 26.76 -9.41
C ALA A 52 -8.30 27.97 -8.70
N ALA A 53 -9.45 28.45 -9.18
CA ALA A 53 -10.18 29.52 -8.51
C ALA A 53 -10.85 29.03 -7.22
N ARG A 54 -11.30 27.78 -7.19
CA ARG A 54 -11.88 27.14 -6.00
C ARG A 54 -10.81 26.89 -4.94
N SER A 55 -9.65 26.38 -5.32
CA SER A 55 -8.56 26.11 -4.39
C SER A 55 -8.00 27.37 -3.73
N LEU A 56 -7.98 28.51 -4.44
CA LEU A 56 -7.63 29.82 -3.86
C LEU A 56 -8.57 30.25 -2.73
N VAL A 57 -9.85 29.89 -2.81
CA VAL A 57 -10.86 30.26 -1.82
C VAL A 57 -10.94 29.24 -0.68
N THR A 58 -10.91 27.97 -1.01
CA THR A 58 -11.07 26.86 -0.04
C THR A 58 -9.75 26.40 0.56
N GLN A 59 -8.61 26.80 0.00
CA GLN A 59 -7.27 26.28 0.28
C GLN A 59 -7.18 24.74 0.16
N ARG A 60 -8.08 24.15 -0.64
CA ARG A 60 -8.13 22.70 -0.90
C ARG A 60 -8.22 22.42 -2.39
N THR A 61 -7.46 21.41 -2.82
CA THR A 61 -7.43 20.96 -4.22
C THR A 61 -8.46 19.87 -4.50
N GLY A 62 -8.89 19.14 -3.46
CA GLY A 62 -9.67 17.92 -3.58
C GLY A 62 -8.86 16.71 -4.05
N SER A 63 -7.54 16.79 -3.98
CA SER A 63 -6.64 15.74 -4.47
C SER A 63 -5.77 15.17 -3.35
N ILE A 64 -5.55 13.86 -3.35
CA ILE A 64 -4.63 13.16 -2.44
C ILE A 64 -3.52 12.52 -3.27
N GLY A 65 -2.28 12.77 -2.89
CA GLY A 65 -1.11 12.13 -3.50
C GLY A 65 -0.94 10.70 -3.01
N LEU A 66 -0.86 9.75 -3.92
CA LEU A 66 -0.41 8.39 -3.63
C LEU A 66 1.01 8.23 -4.16
N VAL A 67 1.98 8.23 -3.27
CA VAL A 67 3.41 8.14 -3.60
C VAL A 67 3.87 6.71 -3.36
N VAL A 68 4.34 6.06 -4.43
CA VAL A 68 4.86 4.69 -4.38
C VAL A 68 6.36 4.73 -4.64
N SER A 69 7.16 4.34 -3.65
CA SER A 69 8.64 4.35 -3.72
C SER A 69 9.18 3.10 -4.43
N GLU A 70 8.60 2.77 -5.59
CA GLU A 70 8.99 1.62 -6.40
C GLU A 70 9.03 1.99 -7.89
N PRO A 71 9.86 1.30 -8.69
CA PRO A 71 9.84 1.47 -10.14
C PRO A 71 8.47 1.10 -10.73
N PRO A 72 8.00 1.82 -11.77
CA PRO A 72 6.71 1.51 -12.42
C PRO A 72 6.61 0.07 -12.89
N ALA A 73 7.70 -0.52 -13.38
CA ALA A 73 7.73 -1.92 -13.81
C ALA A 73 7.37 -2.91 -12.69
N ARG A 74 7.70 -2.57 -11.42
CA ARG A 74 7.32 -3.38 -10.26
C ARG A 74 5.87 -3.16 -9.86
N VAL A 75 5.43 -1.90 -9.78
CA VAL A 75 4.06 -1.54 -9.38
C VAL A 75 3.00 -2.14 -10.31
N PHE A 76 3.33 -2.24 -11.61
CA PHE A 76 2.47 -2.81 -12.65
C PHE A 76 2.89 -4.21 -13.09
N SER A 77 3.66 -4.91 -12.26
CA SER A 77 4.00 -6.33 -12.47
C SER A 77 2.85 -7.26 -12.08
N ASP A 78 3.14 -8.55 -12.05
CA ASP A 78 2.20 -9.59 -11.57
C ASP A 78 1.96 -9.55 -10.04
N ASP A 79 2.55 -8.58 -9.32
CA ASP A 79 2.33 -8.41 -7.89
C ASP A 79 0.95 -7.78 -7.62
N PRO A 80 -0.04 -8.54 -7.12
CA PRO A 80 -1.38 -8.03 -6.89
C PRO A 80 -1.47 -7.09 -5.68
N PHE A 81 -0.45 -7.02 -4.82
CA PHE A 81 -0.43 -6.15 -3.64
C PHE A 81 -0.65 -4.69 -4.04
N PHE A 82 0.17 -4.17 -4.97
CA PHE A 82 0.05 -2.78 -5.42
C PHE A 82 -1.30 -2.49 -6.06
N SER A 83 -1.78 -3.39 -6.91
CA SER A 83 -3.07 -3.20 -7.58
C SER A 83 -4.25 -3.21 -6.60
N GLN A 84 -4.20 -4.03 -5.55
CA GLN A 84 -5.22 -4.06 -4.50
C GLN A 84 -5.22 -2.79 -3.66
N VAL A 85 -4.05 -2.32 -3.21
CA VAL A 85 -3.92 -1.07 -2.46
C VAL A 85 -4.40 0.11 -3.29
N ILE A 86 -3.86 0.30 -4.51
CA ILE A 86 -4.20 1.43 -5.39
C ILE A 86 -5.70 1.44 -5.68
N ARG A 87 -6.29 0.30 -6.04
CA ARG A 87 -7.73 0.18 -6.31
C ARG A 87 -8.55 0.59 -5.09
N THR A 88 -8.20 0.09 -3.89
CA THR A 88 -8.95 0.41 -2.68
C THR A 88 -8.83 1.90 -2.34
N VAL A 89 -7.62 2.47 -2.41
CA VAL A 89 -7.41 3.91 -2.20
C VAL A 89 -8.24 4.75 -3.18
N CYS A 90 -8.25 4.40 -4.47
CA CYS A 90 -9.03 5.12 -5.47
C CYS A 90 -10.54 5.07 -5.19
N LEU A 91 -11.09 3.90 -4.81
CA LEU A 91 -12.51 3.75 -4.51
C LEU A 91 -12.92 4.53 -3.25
N GLU A 92 -12.10 4.50 -2.20
CA GLU A 92 -12.37 5.24 -0.96
C GLU A 92 -12.28 6.76 -1.19
N LEU A 93 -11.31 7.23 -1.98
CA LEU A 93 -11.19 8.64 -2.34
C LEU A 93 -12.36 9.11 -3.22
N GLU A 94 -12.79 8.28 -4.19
CA GLU A 94 -13.98 8.56 -5.00
C GLU A 94 -15.22 8.73 -4.12
N THR A 95 -15.43 7.82 -3.14
CA THR A 95 -16.54 7.91 -2.17
C THR A 95 -16.49 9.21 -1.36
N ALA A 96 -15.28 9.72 -1.08
CA ALA A 96 -15.06 10.96 -0.36
C ALA A 96 -15.08 12.22 -1.26
N ASP A 97 -15.42 12.11 -2.55
CA ASP A 97 -15.33 13.20 -3.55
C ASP A 97 -13.92 13.79 -3.64
N ARG A 98 -12.90 12.91 -3.71
CA ARG A 98 -11.49 13.26 -3.84
C ARG A 98 -10.86 12.56 -5.05
N GLN A 99 -9.79 13.16 -5.58
CA GLN A 99 -9.01 12.60 -6.68
C GLN A 99 -7.72 11.96 -6.15
N ALA A 100 -7.34 10.79 -6.66
CA ALA A 100 -6.03 10.20 -6.45
C ALA A 100 -5.02 10.73 -7.49
N VAL A 101 -3.85 11.17 -7.03
CA VAL A 101 -2.72 11.53 -7.89
C VAL A 101 -1.59 10.54 -7.63
N LEU A 102 -1.40 9.58 -8.53
CA LEU A 102 -0.35 8.57 -8.43
C LEU A 102 1.00 9.17 -8.83
N MET A 103 1.99 9.05 -7.96
CA MET A 103 3.36 9.53 -8.16
C MET A 103 4.34 8.39 -7.87
N MET A 104 5.20 8.06 -8.83
CA MET A 104 6.20 6.99 -8.71
C MET A 104 7.60 7.55 -8.98
N PRO A 105 8.23 8.17 -7.97
CA PRO A 105 9.58 8.69 -8.13
C PRO A 105 10.59 7.54 -8.13
N SER A 106 11.34 7.41 -9.22
CA SER A 106 12.38 6.38 -9.40
C SER A 106 13.80 6.96 -9.36
N SER A 107 13.96 8.23 -9.02
CA SER A 107 15.25 8.92 -8.96
C SER A 107 15.21 10.07 -7.95
N PRO A 108 16.37 10.56 -7.47
CA PRO A 108 16.45 11.74 -6.61
C PRO A 108 15.74 12.97 -7.19
N ASP A 109 15.88 13.21 -8.50
CA ASP A 109 15.18 14.31 -9.19
C ASP A 109 13.66 14.09 -9.21
N GLY A 110 13.22 12.84 -9.32
CA GLY A 110 11.82 12.45 -9.20
C GLY A 110 11.27 12.76 -7.81
N GLN A 111 12.01 12.41 -6.76
CA GLN A 111 11.65 12.70 -5.36
C GLN A 111 11.57 14.21 -5.12
N ALA A 112 12.57 14.98 -5.57
CA ALA A 112 12.56 16.45 -5.46
C ALA A 112 11.37 17.08 -6.23
N ARG A 113 10.92 16.47 -7.32
CA ARG A 113 9.74 16.90 -8.07
C ARG A 113 8.45 16.64 -7.28
N VAL A 114 8.33 15.47 -6.63
CA VAL A 114 7.21 15.16 -5.74
C VAL A 114 7.15 16.14 -4.57
N GLU A 115 8.30 16.40 -3.90
CA GLU A 115 8.38 17.37 -2.81
C GLU A 115 7.89 18.77 -3.25
N ARG A 116 8.40 19.28 -4.38
CA ARG A 116 7.93 20.58 -4.91
C ARG A 116 6.45 20.59 -5.27
N TYR A 117 5.93 19.50 -5.80
CA TYR A 117 4.51 19.38 -6.14
C TYR A 117 3.61 19.44 -4.90
N VAL A 118 3.99 18.72 -3.85
CA VAL A 118 3.28 18.73 -2.57
C VAL A 118 3.41 20.08 -1.88
N ALA A 119 4.63 20.64 -1.77
CA ALA A 119 4.88 21.95 -1.18
C ALA A 119 4.18 23.10 -1.94
N GLY A 120 3.95 22.92 -3.24
CA GLY A 120 3.18 23.85 -4.08
C GLY A 120 1.66 23.80 -3.84
N GLY A 121 1.18 22.98 -2.91
CA GLY A 121 -0.25 22.88 -2.54
C GLY A 121 -1.11 22.25 -3.64
N HIS A 122 -0.57 21.29 -4.41
CA HIS A 122 -1.31 20.60 -5.47
C HIS A 122 -2.08 19.37 -4.97
N VAL A 123 -1.84 18.94 -3.73
CA VAL A 123 -2.57 17.88 -3.03
C VAL A 123 -2.87 18.31 -1.60
N ASP A 124 -3.96 17.80 -1.03
CA ASP A 124 -4.42 18.10 0.32
C ASP A 124 -3.88 17.12 1.38
N GLY A 125 -3.25 16.04 0.93
CA GLY A 125 -2.63 15.01 1.75
C GLY A 125 -1.82 14.05 0.91
N VAL A 126 -0.99 13.24 1.56
CA VAL A 126 -0.11 12.25 0.91
C VAL A 126 -0.20 10.90 1.60
N ILE A 127 -0.39 9.85 0.83
CA ILE A 127 -0.25 8.45 1.24
C ILE A 127 1.06 7.92 0.68
N LEU A 128 1.92 7.38 1.55
CA LEU A 128 3.19 6.75 1.19
C LEU A 128 3.03 5.23 1.14
N LEU A 129 3.56 4.58 0.11
CA LEU A 129 3.51 3.14 -0.08
C LEU A 129 4.89 2.60 -0.46
N SER A 130 5.27 1.44 0.09
CA SER A 130 6.53 0.75 -0.22
C SER A 130 7.76 1.59 0.10
N LEU A 131 7.92 1.94 1.37
CA LEU A 131 9.06 2.75 1.83
C LEU A 131 10.31 1.89 2.05
N HIS A 132 11.45 2.38 1.58
CA HIS A 132 12.77 1.85 1.84
C HIS A 132 13.50 2.67 2.90
N GLY A 133 14.39 2.04 3.70
CA GLY A 133 14.96 2.64 4.91
C GLY A 133 15.76 3.91 4.71
N ALA A 134 16.42 4.09 3.57
CA ALA A 134 17.24 5.26 3.27
C ALA A 134 16.49 6.35 2.48
N ASP A 135 15.17 6.19 2.24
CA ASP A 135 14.39 7.15 1.47
C ASP A 135 14.25 8.49 2.21
N PRO A 136 14.76 9.61 1.67
CA PRO A 136 14.65 10.94 2.30
C PRO A 136 13.26 11.56 2.10
N LEU A 137 12.47 11.07 1.18
CA LEU A 137 11.20 11.67 0.75
C LEU A 137 10.17 11.79 1.89
N PRO A 138 9.96 10.78 2.78
CA PRO A 138 9.04 10.93 3.90
C PRO A 138 9.36 12.13 4.80
N ALA A 139 10.65 12.32 5.12
CA ALA A 139 11.10 13.47 5.92
C ALA A 139 10.89 14.81 5.20
N ALA A 140 11.11 14.85 3.90
CA ALA A 140 10.87 16.03 3.08
C ALA A 140 9.38 16.40 3.04
N LEU A 141 8.52 15.41 2.84
CA LEU A 141 7.06 15.62 2.78
C LEU A 141 6.48 16.07 4.13
N LEU A 142 6.93 15.52 5.24
CA LEU A 142 6.49 15.97 6.58
C LEU A 142 6.80 17.45 6.83
N ARG A 143 7.92 17.99 6.28
CA ARG A 143 8.27 19.42 6.40
C ARG A 143 7.32 20.33 5.62
N THR A 144 6.57 19.85 4.68
CA THR A 144 5.61 20.67 3.90
C THR A 144 4.39 21.11 4.69
N GLY A 145 4.11 20.47 5.84
CA GLY A 145 2.91 20.70 6.64
C GLY A 145 1.63 20.08 6.07
N VAL A 146 1.72 19.37 4.93
CA VAL A 146 0.61 18.60 4.37
C VAL A 146 0.47 17.28 5.16
N PRO A 147 -0.75 16.81 5.49
CA PRO A 147 -0.95 15.49 6.11
C PRO A 147 -0.26 14.37 5.32
N VAL A 148 0.57 13.58 5.99
CA VAL A 148 1.30 12.44 5.40
C VAL A 148 1.02 11.21 6.22
N VAL A 149 0.58 10.13 5.59
CA VAL A 149 0.32 8.82 6.21
C VAL A 149 1.06 7.73 5.44
N SER A 150 1.60 6.73 6.13
CA SER A 150 2.31 5.61 5.51
C SER A 150 1.51 4.32 5.56
N HIS A 151 1.50 3.59 4.45
CA HIS A 151 1.18 2.17 4.43
C HIS A 151 2.43 1.38 4.81
N GLY A 152 2.36 0.70 5.93
CA GLY A 152 3.51 0.04 6.51
C GLY A 152 4.36 0.93 7.43
N ARG A 153 5.03 0.32 8.37
CA ARG A 153 5.90 0.99 9.35
C ARG A 153 7.11 1.61 8.65
N PRO A 154 7.36 2.91 8.81
CA PRO A 154 8.58 3.53 8.28
C PRO A 154 9.84 2.98 8.97
N VAL A 155 10.87 2.65 8.19
CA VAL A 155 12.18 2.22 8.72
C VAL A 155 13.08 3.42 9.00
N SER A 156 12.85 4.55 8.32
CA SER A 156 13.61 5.80 8.50
C SER A 156 13.33 6.48 9.84
N THR A 157 14.09 7.52 10.16
CA THR A 157 13.87 8.38 11.35
C THR A 157 12.62 9.25 11.24
N ALA A 158 12.14 9.51 10.01
CA ALA A 158 10.88 10.18 9.77
C ALA A 158 9.72 9.21 10.09
N ARG A 159 8.81 9.64 10.95
CA ARG A 159 7.71 8.80 11.45
C ARG A 159 6.35 9.42 11.19
N PRO A 160 5.86 9.43 9.94
CA PRO A 160 4.46 9.73 9.71
C PRO A 160 3.57 8.71 10.44
N PRO A 161 2.32 9.07 10.79
CA PRO A 161 1.28 8.12 11.17
C PRO A 161 1.22 6.98 10.15
N TYR A 162 0.98 5.74 10.62
CA TYR A 162 0.95 4.60 9.72
C TYR A 162 -0.06 3.53 10.12
N CYS A 163 -0.51 2.78 9.12
CA CYS A 163 -1.20 1.51 9.29
C CYS A 163 -0.38 0.39 8.71
N ASP A 164 -0.39 -0.77 9.37
CA ASP A 164 0.31 -1.97 8.90
C ASP A 164 -0.48 -3.24 9.27
N ALA A 165 -0.13 -4.36 8.65
CA ALA A 165 -0.50 -5.67 9.11
C ALA A 165 0.44 -6.12 10.25
N ASP A 166 0.00 -7.04 11.11
CA ASP A 166 0.87 -7.67 12.11
C ASP A 166 1.86 -8.64 11.44
N ASN A 167 2.89 -8.06 10.82
CA ASN A 167 3.93 -8.82 10.11
C ASN A 167 4.70 -9.78 11.02
N VAL A 168 4.98 -9.37 12.25
CA VAL A 168 5.71 -10.21 13.23
C VAL A 168 4.82 -11.37 13.68
N GLY A 169 3.56 -11.08 14.07
CA GLY A 169 2.60 -12.10 14.51
C GLY A 169 2.28 -13.11 13.42
N GLY A 170 2.12 -12.63 12.17
CA GLY A 170 1.87 -13.50 11.01
C GLY A 170 3.04 -14.46 10.74
N ALA A 171 4.28 -13.96 10.77
CA ALA A 171 5.47 -14.79 10.62
C ALA A 171 5.62 -15.81 11.76
N ARG A 172 5.32 -15.39 13.00
CA ARG A 172 5.27 -16.32 14.14
C ARG A 172 4.26 -17.45 13.91
N ALA A 173 3.04 -17.10 13.47
CA ALA A 173 1.99 -18.08 13.21
C ALA A 173 2.39 -19.05 12.10
N ALA A 174 3.01 -18.57 11.03
CA ALA A 174 3.51 -19.39 9.93
C ALA A 174 4.57 -20.40 10.40
N VAL A 175 5.55 -19.92 11.14
CA VAL A 175 6.67 -20.78 11.62
C VAL A 175 6.21 -21.74 12.70
N GLN A 176 5.34 -21.30 13.62
CA GLN A 176 4.74 -22.16 14.64
C GLN A 176 3.95 -23.30 13.99
N HIS A 177 3.16 -22.99 12.95
CA HIS A 177 2.43 -24.01 12.20
C HIS A 177 3.36 -25.08 11.61
N LEU A 178 4.50 -24.69 11.03
CA LEU A 178 5.49 -25.65 10.52
C LEU A 178 6.06 -26.53 11.63
N LEU A 179 6.33 -25.98 12.82
CA LEU A 179 6.76 -26.74 13.99
C LEU A 179 5.69 -27.73 14.46
N ASP A 180 4.44 -27.31 14.53
CA ASP A 180 3.30 -28.13 14.93
C ASP A 180 3.05 -29.29 13.95
N ARG A 181 3.42 -29.08 12.65
CA ARG A 181 3.45 -30.14 11.63
C ARG A 181 4.67 -31.06 11.74
N GLY A 182 5.51 -30.90 12.77
CA GLY A 182 6.67 -31.76 13.05
C GLY A 182 7.93 -31.41 12.23
N ARG A 183 7.93 -30.27 11.49
CA ARG A 183 9.11 -29.85 10.71
C ARG A 183 10.26 -29.46 11.66
N ARG A 184 11.49 -29.79 11.30
CA ARG A 184 12.64 -29.62 12.14
C ARG A 184 13.72 -28.71 11.61
N ARG A 185 13.87 -28.64 10.30
CA ARG A 185 14.88 -27.84 9.57
C ARG A 185 14.19 -26.79 8.74
N ILE A 186 13.72 -25.74 9.42
CA ILE A 186 12.91 -24.69 8.86
C ILE A 186 13.81 -23.51 8.45
N ALA A 187 13.79 -23.13 7.17
CA ALA A 187 14.43 -21.91 6.68
C ALA A 187 13.41 -20.81 6.39
N THR A 188 13.91 -19.61 6.09
CA THR A 188 13.09 -18.53 5.58
C THR A 188 13.69 -17.89 4.32
N ILE A 189 12.82 -17.50 3.39
CA ILE A 189 13.14 -16.55 2.33
C ILE A 189 12.60 -15.21 2.80
N SER A 190 13.48 -14.33 3.32
CA SER A 190 13.09 -13.02 3.85
C SER A 190 12.82 -12.03 2.72
N GLY A 191 12.06 -10.98 3.01
CA GLY A 191 11.97 -9.81 2.13
C GLY A 191 13.21 -8.91 2.22
N PRO A 192 13.23 -7.78 1.50
CA PRO A 192 14.32 -6.80 1.52
C PRO A 192 14.64 -6.34 2.94
N PRO A 193 15.92 -6.23 3.31
CA PRO A 193 16.34 -5.87 4.67
C PRO A 193 16.17 -4.37 4.97
N ASP A 194 15.82 -3.56 4.00
CA ASP A 194 15.55 -2.13 4.11
C ASP A 194 14.04 -1.79 4.11
N MET A 195 13.17 -2.81 4.08
CA MET A 195 11.72 -2.67 4.20
C MET A 195 11.20 -3.27 5.51
N SER A 196 10.28 -2.57 6.18
CA SER A 196 9.73 -3.04 7.47
C SER A 196 9.08 -4.41 7.36
N ALA A 197 8.32 -4.69 6.32
CA ALA A 197 7.69 -5.99 6.12
C ALA A 197 8.72 -7.14 6.06
N GLY A 198 9.85 -6.92 5.36
CA GLY A 198 10.95 -7.89 5.31
C GLY A 198 11.61 -8.11 6.69
N LEU A 199 11.90 -7.01 7.39
CA LEU A 199 12.50 -7.04 8.73
C LEU A 199 11.58 -7.69 9.76
N ASP A 200 10.31 -7.33 9.77
CA ASP A 200 9.35 -7.78 10.79
C ASP A 200 8.99 -9.26 10.59
N ARG A 201 8.81 -9.72 9.33
CA ARG A 201 8.58 -11.14 9.03
C ARG A 201 9.81 -11.99 9.37
N LEU A 202 11.02 -11.49 9.12
CA LEU A 202 12.26 -12.15 9.54
C LEU A 202 12.41 -12.20 11.08
N ALA A 203 12.01 -11.13 11.77
CA ALA A 203 12.02 -11.10 13.24
C ALA A 203 11.08 -12.15 13.82
N GLY A 204 9.84 -12.24 13.34
CA GLY A 204 8.88 -13.26 13.77
C GLY A 204 9.38 -14.70 13.57
N TYR A 205 10.01 -14.98 12.42
CA TYR A 205 10.66 -16.26 12.17
C TYR A 205 11.77 -16.56 13.19
N ARG A 206 12.67 -15.60 13.42
CA ARG A 206 13.79 -15.77 14.37
C ARG A 206 13.34 -15.95 15.81
N GLU A 207 12.31 -15.22 16.23
CA GLU A 207 11.74 -15.34 17.56
C GLU A 207 11.28 -16.77 17.89
N ILE A 208 10.49 -17.36 16.98
CA ILE A 208 9.99 -18.73 17.20
C ILE A 208 11.14 -19.74 17.22
N LEU A 209 12.10 -19.63 16.30
CA LEU A 209 13.21 -20.59 16.25
C LEU A 209 14.18 -20.46 17.43
N SER A 210 14.45 -19.25 17.92
CA SER A 210 15.34 -19.02 19.06
C SER A 210 14.89 -19.77 20.31
N GLY A 211 13.56 -19.85 20.53
CA GLY A 211 12.99 -20.63 21.64
C GLY A 211 13.15 -22.14 21.52
N THR A 212 13.55 -22.64 20.34
CA THR A 212 13.67 -24.10 20.09
C THR A 212 15.10 -24.62 20.08
N GLY A 213 16.11 -23.75 20.14
CA GLY A 213 17.52 -24.10 19.97
C GLY A 213 17.91 -24.57 18.56
N ARG A 214 17.04 -24.40 17.58
CA ARG A 214 17.27 -24.79 16.18
C ARG A 214 18.05 -23.73 15.42
N ARG A 215 18.79 -24.17 14.39
CA ARG A 215 19.53 -23.26 13.49
C ARG A 215 18.55 -22.39 12.71
N SER A 216 18.77 -21.08 12.72
CA SER A 216 18.11 -20.14 11.83
C SER A 216 18.87 -20.08 10.50
N LEU A 217 18.21 -20.39 9.39
CA LEU A 217 18.74 -20.30 8.04
C LEU A 217 17.86 -19.38 7.22
N ALA A 218 18.44 -18.33 6.65
CA ALA A 218 17.71 -17.31 5.91
C ALA A 218 18.42 -16.94 4.61
N ALA A 219 17.69 -16.91 3.51
CA ALA A 219 18.12 -16.30 2.26
C ALA A 219 17.29 -15.02 2.02
N ILE A 220 17.88 -14.04 1.35
CA ILE A 220 17.24 -12.74 1.10
C ILE A 220 16.58 -12.77 -0.26
N GLY A 221 15.31 -12.39 -0.31
CA GLY A 221 14.55 -12.10 -1.51
C GLY A 221 14.16 -10.63 -1.59
N ASP A 222 13.50 -10.26 -2.66
CA ASP A 222 13.04 -8.90 -2.95
C ASP A 222 11.52 -8.82 -3.24
N PHE A 223 10.77 -9.82 -2.77
CA PHE A 223 9.34 -10.03 -3.01
C PHE A 223 8.97 -10.40 -4.46
N THR A 224 9.94 -10.69 -5.34
CA THR A 224 9.68 -11.23 -6.67
C THR A 224 9.69 -12.76 -6.69
N ARG A 225 9.05 -13.34 -7.70
CA ARG A 225 9.05 -14.80 -7.93
C ARG A 225 10.47 -15.31 -8.21
N GLU A 226 11.22 -14.55 -8.99
CA GLU A 226 12.59 -14.86 -9.40
C GLU A 226 13.53 -14.93 -8.19
N SER A 227 13.44 -13.95 -7.30
CA SER A 227 14.25 -13.95 -6.07
C SER A 227 13.87 -15.10 -5.14
N GLY A 228 12.57 -15.43 -5.06
CA GLY A 228 12.09 -16.59 -4.32
C GLY A 228 12.68 -17.90 -4.83
N ALA A 229 12.74 -18.09 -6.15
CA ALA A 229 13.33 -19.27 -6.77
C ALA A 229 14.85 -19.36 -6.53
N ALA A 230 15.57 -18.25 -6.68
CA ALA A 230 17.02 -18.18 -6.44
C ALA A 230 17.35 -18.43 -4.97
N ALA A 231 16.63 -17.79 -4.06
CA ALA A 231 16.80 -17.99 -2.62
C ALA A 231 16.52 -19.43 -2.18
N MET A 232 15.49 -20.09 -2.74
CA MET A 232 15.19 -21.48 -2.44
C MET A 232 16.30 -22.41 -2.92
N ALA A 233 16.83 -22.19 -4.13
CA ALA A 233 17.94 -22.98 -4.64
C ALA A 233 19.18 -22.87 -3.74
N GLN A 234 19.52 -21.66 -3.31
CA GLN A 234 20.61 -21.42 -2.34
C GLN A 234 20.36 -22.16 -1.00
N LEU A 235 19.14 -22.08 -0.45
CA LEU A 235 18.81 -22.76 0.81
C LEU A 235 18.95 -24.29 0.70
N LEU A 236 18.64 -24.89 -0.44
CA LEU A 236 18.82 -26.32 -0.68
C LEU A 236 20.31 -26.73 -0.80
N GLU A 237 21.17 -25.83 -1.30
CA GLU A 237 22.62 -26.02 -1.34
C GLU A 237 23.21 -25.90 0.09
N ASP A 238 22.79 -24.89 0.86
CA ASP A 238 23.26 -24.63 2.22
C ASP A 238 22.81 -25.70 3.24
N ASP A 239 21.63 -26.27 2.99
CA ASP A 239 21.03 -27.31 3.83
C ASP A 239 20.21 -28.32 2.99
N PRO A 240 20.86 -29.38 2.44
CA PRO A 240 20.14 -30.41 1.66
C PRO A 240 19.10 -31.20 2.46
N GLY A 241 19.12 -31.13 3.77
CA GLY A 241 18.14 -31.78 4.68
C GLY A 241 17.01 -30.88 5.10
N LEU A 242 16.87 -29.69 4.50
CA LEU A 242 15.78 -28.74 4.73
C LEU A 242 14.42 -29.45 4.54
N ASP A 243 13.50 -29.27 5.51
CA ASP A 243 12.17 -29.91 5.50
C ASP A 243 11.00 -28.92 5.50
N ALA A 244 11.30 -27.61 5.67
CA ALA A 244 10.28 -26.57 5.52
C ALA A 244 10.89 -25.20 5.19
N VAL A 245 10.09 -24.34 4.53
CA VAL A 245 10.43 -22.94 4.25
C VAL A 245 9.25 -22.03 4.51
N PHE A 246 9.51 -20.92 5.21
CA PHE A 246 8.63 -19.77 5.30
C PHE A 246 9.13 -18.71 4.32
N ALA A 247 8.38 -18.43 3.27
CA ALA A 247 8.65 -17.35 2.34
C ALA A 247 7.86 -16.09 2.73
N ALA A 248 8.56 -14.96 2.80
CA ALA A 248 7.99 -13.69 3.28
C ALA A 248 7.00 -13.04 2.28
N SER A 249 6.66 -13.70 1.16
CA SER A 249 5.51 -13.37 0.30
C SER A 249 5.08 -14.58 -0.52
N ASP A 250 3.85 -14.56 -1.00
CA ASP A 250 3.32 -15.63 -1.86
C ASP A 250 4.01 -15.69 -3.23
N LEU A 251 4.44 -14.54 -3.76
CA LEU A 251 5.24 -14.54 -4.99
C LEU A 251 6.55 -15.26 -4.79
N MET A 252 7.29 -14.97 -3.72
CA MET A 252 8.51 -15.70 -3.41
C MET A 252 8.22 -17.19 -3.11
N ALA A 253 7.12 -17.50 -2.40
CA ALA A 253 6.69 -18.89 -2.19
C ALA A 253 6.44 -19.62 -3.51
N THR A 254 5.79 -18.96 -4.48
CA THR A 254 5.59 -19.53 -5.84
C THR A 254 6.94 -19.81 -6.53
N GLY A 255 7.90 -18.91 -6.37
CA GLY A 255 9.29 -19.14 -6.83
C GLY A 255 9.95 -20.32 -6.14
N ALA A 256 9.77 -20.43 -4.83
CA ALA A 256 10.28 -21.55 -4.03
C ALA A 256 9.68 -22.90 -4.47
N LEU A 257 8.36 -22.96 -4.70
CA LEU A 257 7.69 -24.15 -5.24
C LEU A 257 8.29 -24.58 -6.60
N TYR A 258 8.56 -23.60 -7.48
CA TYR A 258 9.22 -23.87 -8.76
C TYR A 258 10.62 -24.45 -8.58
N ALA A 259 11.44 -23.89 -7.69
CA ALA A 259 12.79 -24.37 -7.40
C ALA A 259 12.80 -25.77 -6.78
N LEU A 260 11.90 -26.05 -5.81
CA LEU A 260 11.72 -27.35 -5.20
C LEU A 260 11.36 -28.42 -6.22
N ARG A 261 10.40 -28.14 -7.11
CA ARG A 261 10.03 -29.07 -8.18
C ARG A 261 11.21 -29.36 -9.11
N ARG A 262 12.01 -28.36 -9.48
CA ARG A 262 13.20 -28.55 -10.28
C ARG A 262 14.29 -29.38 -9.59
N ALA A 263 14.36 -29.28 -8.25
CA ALA A 263 15.27 -30.09 -7.43
C ALA A 263 14.72 -31.49 -7.12
N GLY A 264 13.57 -31.87 -7.67
CA GLY A 264 12.93 -33.16 -7.43
C GLY A 264 12.37 -33.33 -6.00
N ARG A 265 12.13 -32.23 -5.28
CA ARG A 265 11.54 -32.22 -3.94
C ARG A 265 10.03 -32.10 -4.02
N ARG A 266 9.33 -32.98 -3.31
CA ARG A 266 7.85 -32.96 -3.23
C ARG A 266 7.40 -32.02 -2.14
N VAL A 267 6.36 -31.27 -2.42
CA VAL A 267 5.67 -30.41 -1.45
C VAL A 267 4.28 -31.02 -1.18
N PRO A 268 3.90 -31.24 0.08
CA PRO A 268 4.63 -30.96 1.33
C PRO A 268 5.56 -32.08 1.80
N ASP A 269 5.59 -33.26 1.17
CA ASP A 269 6.19 -34.47 1.70
C ASP A 269 7.66 -34.29 2.12
N ASP A 270 8.48 -33.77 1.18
CA ASP A 270 9.91 -33.57 1.43
C ASP A 270 10.19 -32.18 2.02
N VAL A 271 9.46 -31.13 1.57
CA VAL A 271 9.61 -29.76 2.06
C VAL A 271 8.24 -29.09 2.13
N ALA A 272 7.81 -28.66 3.31
CA ALA A 272 6.62 -27.85 3.49
C ALA A 272 6.89 -26.39 3.14
N VAL A 273 5.90 -25.68 2.57
CA VAL A 273 6.02 -24.27 2.17
C VAL A 273 4.89 -23.46 2.76
N VAL A 274 5.23 -22.34 3.42
CA VAL A 274 4.26 -21.32 3.86
C VAL A 274 4.62 -19.98 3.20
N GLY A 275 3.62 -19.29 2.66
CA GLY A 275 3.75 -17.95 2.11
C GLY A 275 3.24 -16.86 3.04
N PHE A 276 3.06 -15.66 2.48
CA PHE A 276 2.45 -14.50 3.13
C PHE A 276 1.76 -13.66 2.05
N ASP A 277 0.60 -13.07 2.31
CA ASP A 277 -0.27 -12.16 1.58
C ASP A 277 -1.65 -12.73 1.26
N ASP A 278 -1.79 -14.04 1.03
CA ASP A 278 -2.98 -14.75 0.52
C ASP A 278 -3.49 -14.18 -0.81
N ILE A 279 -2.57 -14.01 -1.77
CA ILE A 279 -2.94 -13.60 -3.13
C ILE A 279 -3.78 -14.69 -3.81
N ASP A 280 -4.63 -14.31 -4.78
CA ASP A 280 -5.49 -15.29 -5.47
C ASP A 280 -4.70 -16.44 -6.09
N ALA A 281 -3.50 -16.18 -6.62
CA ALA A 281 -2.64 -17.21 -7.19
C ALA A 281 -2.24 -18.31 -6.19
N ALA A 282 -2.20 -18.02 -4.88
CA ALA A 282 -1.86 -19.00 -3.84
C ALA A 282 -2.83 -20.20 -3.79
N ARG A 283 -4.08 -20.00 -4.23
CA ARG A 283 -5.12 -21.07 -4.29
C ARG A 283 -4.92 -22.00 -5.46
N PHE A 284 -4.20 -21.56 -6.48
CA PHE A 284 -4.02 -22.24 -7.76
C PHE A 284 -2.58 -22.74 -7.96
N THR A 285 -1.73 -22.64 -6.95
CA THR A 285 -0.44 -23.34 -6.97
C THR A 285 -0.63 -24.85 -6.86
N ASP A 286 0.38 -25.62 -7.19
CA ASP A 286 0.40 -27.07 -7.06
C ASP A 286 1.58 -27.47 -6.16
N PRO A 287 1.27 -27.89 -4.88
CA PRO A 287 -0.04 -27.87 -4.22
C PRO A 287 -0.53 -26.45 -3.87
N PRO A 288 -1.84 -26.26 -3.52
CA PRO A 288 -2.37 -25.00 -3.01
C PRO A 288 -1.61 -24.52 -1.77
N LEU A 289 -1.21 -23.23 -1.79
CA LEU A 289 -0.26 -22.66 -0.84
C LEU A 289 -0.91 -22.28 0.49
N THR A 290 -0.42 -22.84 1.59
CA THR A 290 -0.63 -22.33 2.94
C THR A 290 0.04 -20.97 3.06
N THR A 291 -0.67 -19.97 3.59
CA THR A 291 -0.18 -18.58 3.60
C THR A 291 -0.80 -17.77 4.74
N VAL A 292 -0.25 -16.60 5.02
CA VAL A 292 -0.80 -15.63 5.97
C VAL A 292 -1.56 -14.56 5.21
N ARG A 293 -2.87 -14.42 5.49
CA ARG A 293 -3.72 -13.41 4.87
C ARG A 293 -3.54 -12.05 5.52
N GLN A 294 -3.22 -11.03 4.72
CA GLN A 294 -3.23 -9.64 5.12
C GLN A 294 -4.60 -8.98 4.85
N PRO A 295 -5.09 -8.11 5.74
CA PRO A 295 -6.30 -7.33 5.51
C PRO A 295 -6.00 -6.06 4.69
N ILE A 296 -5.47 -6.21 3.46
CA ILE A 296 -4.96 -5.11 2.61
C ILE A 296 -6.02 -4.01 2.40
N ALA A 297 -7.27 -4.42 2.18
CA ALA A 297 -8.35 -3.46 1.95
C ALA A 297 -8.71 -2.66 3.21
N GLU A 298 -8.68 -3.28 4.39
CA GLU A 298 -8.93 -2.62 5.68
C GLU A 298 -7.83 -1.61 6.01
N VAL A 299 -6.58 -1.99 5.80
CA VAL A 299 -5.40 -1.12 5.95
C VAL A 299 -5.54 0.08 5.01
N ALA A 300 -5.80 -0.14 3.73
CA ALA A 300 -5.93 0.92 2.72
C ALA A 300 -7.10 1.89 3.04
N ARG A 301 -8.27 1.37 3.45
CA ARG A 301 -9.40 2.21 3.89
C ARG A 301 -9.05 3.09 5.07
N THR A 302 -8.35 2.53 6.05
CA THR A 302 -7.96 3.28 7.25
C THR A 302 -6.96 4.37 6.94
N ILE A 303 -5.97 4.11 6.08
CA ILE A 303 -5.01 5.12 5.63
C ILE A 303 -5.71 6.29 4.92
N VAL A 304 -6.70 6.00 4.07
CA VAL A 304 -7.48 7.07 3.42
C VAL A 304 -8.21 7.91 4.46
N ARG A 305 -8.86 7.30 5.45
CA ARG A 305 -9.50 8.06 6.55
C ARG A 305 -8.48 8.91 7.30
N MET A 306 -7.34 8.34 7.70
CA MET A 306 -6.29 9.05 8.43
C MET A 306 -5.80 10.29 7.66
N VAL A 307 -5.55 10.19 6.36
CA VAL A 307 -5.08 11.34 5.57
C VAL A 307 -6.17 12.39 5.37
N LEU A 308 -7.45 12.00 5.25
CA LEU A 308 -8.57 12.92 5.08
C LEU A 308 -8.93 13.66 6.37
N ASP A 309 -8.81 12.99 7.50
CA ASP A 309 -9.11 13.54 8.83
C ASP A 309 -7.94 14.40 9.38
N GLY A 310 -6.78 14.38 8.70
CA GLY A 310 -5.59 15.11 9.10
C GLY A 310 -4.97 14.52 10.38
N ALA A 311 -4.77 13.19 10.40
CA ALA A 311 -4.28 12.48 11.58
C ALA A 311 -2.93 13.03 12.07
N ASP A 312 -2.94 13.69 13.22
CA ASP A 312 -1.75 14.09 13.97
C ASP A 312 -1.30 13.00 14.96
N ASP A 313 -2.15 11.99 15.20
CA ASP A 313 -1.85 10.88 16.10
C ASP A 313 -0.87 9.91 15.43
N THR A 314 0.33 9.80 15.99
CA THR A 314 1.38 8.89 15.54
C THR A 314 1.23 7.48 16.10
N THR A 315 0.16 7.18 16.84
CA THR A 315 -0.13 5.83 17.34
C THR A 315 -0.32 4.88 16.15
N PRO A 316 0.48 3.81 16.04
CA PRO A 316 0.34 2.85 14.95
C PRO A 316 -1.01 2.15 14.96
N VAL A 317 -1.63 1.99 13.80
CA VAL A 317 -2.80 1.11 13.64
C VAL A 317 -2.33 -0.20 13.02
N ILE A 318 -2.29 -1.27 13.84
CA ILE A 318 -1.85 -2.59 13.40
C ILE A 318 -3.04 -3.53 13.29
N PHE A 319 -3.21 -4.10 12.11
CA PHE A 319 -4.30 -5.04 11.84
C PHE A 319 -3.86 -6.48 12.05
N PRO A 320 -4.70 -7.31 12.70
CA PRO A 320 -4.43 -8.74 12.81
C PRO A 320 -4.41 -9.42 11.45
N VAL A 321 -3.65 -10.49 11.35
CA VAL A 321 -3.53 -11.35 10.17
C VAL A 321 -4.02 -12.75 10.49
N GLU A 322 -4.29 -13.57 9.48
CA GLU A 322 -4.85 -14.90 9.62
C GLU A 322 -4.02 -15.93 8.84
N LEU A 323 -3.66 -17.04 9.47
CA LEU A 323 -3.04 -18.17 8.78
C LEU A 323 -4.10 -18.98 8.03
N ILE A 324 -3.94 -19.11 6.74
CA ILE A 324 -4.81 -19.88 5.85
C ILE A 324 -4.10 -21.19 5.49
N VAL A 325 -4.52 -22.27 6.11
CA VAL A 325 -3.91 -23.59 5.90
C VAL A 325 -4.48 -24.21 4.62
N ARG A 326 -3.57 -24.72 3.76
CA ARG A 326 -3.85 -25.46 2.52
C ARG A 326 -2.91 -26.65 2.40
N ASP A 327 -2.70 -27.18 1.20
CA ASP A 327 -2.07 -28.48 0.97
C ASP A 327 -0.53 -28.42 0.88
N SER A 328 0.09 -27.24 0.98
CA SER A 328 1.56 -27.09 0.92
C SER A 328 2.26 -27.36 2.27
N THR A 329 1.50 -27.74 3.35
CA THR A 329 2.07 -28.02 4.68
C THR A 329 1.53 -29.27 5.34
#